data_436b00b73dbd8e31cdaf71b45eaa16c5
#
_entry.id   436b00b73dbd8e31cdaf71b45eaa16c5
#
_cell.length_a   1.000
_cell.length_b   1.000
_cell.length_c   1.000
_cell.angle_alpha   90.00
_cell.angle_beta   90.00
_cell.angle_gamma   90.00
#
_symmetry.space_group_name_H-M   'P 1'
#
loop_
_entity.id
_entity.type
_entity.pdbx_description
1 polymer ?
#
loop_
_entity_poly.entity_id
_entity_poly.type
_entity_poly.pdbx_seq_one_letter_code
_entity_poly.pdbx_strand_id
1 'polypeptide(L)'
;MFEHAGQGYAGHGTLCGALGVCSCLINLVIYDKNFTYAAVIDRMMWWYAQMHFPTERFDNISNFPGQIKAKAMTPLCHTSVSKWTLTAGVKVTSKEKYERCAKVAGEVVFTVVHYLNEYFAGRWTPAKWTPSEETTQCIECHGPETYQRYANEDGLNHQQGHMECLLCHPDHMKALLTKRPTK
;
A
#
# COMPACT_ATOMS: atom_id res chain seq x y z
N MET A 1 -8.34 11.64 -18.73
CA MET A 1 -7.66 12.67 -17.95
C MET A 1 -6.53 12.11 -17.07
N PHE A 2 -6.68 10.93 -16.46
CA PHE A 2 -5.66 10.32 -15.58
C PHE A 2 -5.02 9.04 -16.16
N GLU A 3 -4.98 8.92 -17.48
CA GLU A 3 -4.44 7.74 -18.19
C GLU A 3 -2.97 7.48 -17.88
N HIS A 4 -2.20 8.55 -17.60
CA HIS A 4 -0.80 8.46 -17.19
C HIS A 4 -0.58 7.64 -15.91
N ALA A 5 -1.60 7.54 -15.04
CA ALA A 5 -1.54 6.75 -13.81
C ALA A 5 -1.77 5.24 -14.05
N GLY A 6 -2.14 4.85 -15.27
CA GLY A 6 -2.37 3.46 -15.63
C GLY A 6 -1.14 2.58 -15.43
N GLN A 7 -1.36 1.34 -14.97
CA GLN A 7 -0.34 0.32 -14.74
C GLN A 7 0.81 0.78 -13.82
N GLY A 8 0.49 1.61 -12.82
CA GLY A 8 1.47 2.14 -11.89
C GLY A 8 2.39 3.17 -12.53
N TYR A 9 1.76 4.19 -13.14
CA TYR A 9 2.36 5.29 -13.87
C TYR A 9 3.12 4.86 -15.12
N ALA A 10 2.41 4.95 -16.25
CA ALA A 10 2.92 4.64 -17.58
C ALA A 10 3.59 3.25 -17.69
N GLY A 11 3.11 2.26 -16.97
CA GLY A 11 3.61 0.88 -17.03
C GLY A 11 4.78 0.56 -16.11
N HIS A 12 5.25 1.51 -15.29
CA HIS A 12 6.42 1.30 -14.41
C HIS A 12 6.13 0.48 -13.14
N GLY A 13 4.86 0.13 -12.87
CA GLY A 13 4.51 -0.72 -11.73
C GLY A 13 4.71 -0.07 -10.35
N THR A 14 4.90 1.23 -10.29
CA THR A 14 5.13 2.01 -9.06
C THR A 14 3.85 2.13 -8.22
N LEU A 15 3.51 3.27 -7.66
CA LEU A 15 2.28 3.47 -6.92
C LEU A 15 1.05 3.05 -7.74
N CYS A 16 0.07 2.38 -7.12
CA CYS A 16 -1.22 2.12 -7.77
C CYS A 16 -1.83 3.43 -8.25
N GLY A 17 -2.19 3.50 -9.55
CA GLY A 17 -2.66 4.74 -10.16
C GLY A 17 -3.92 5.31 -9.49
N ALA A 18 -4.82 4.45 -9.02
CA ALA A 18 -6.00 4.88 -8.26
C ALA A 18 -5.60 5.58 -6.95
N LEU A 19 -4.60 5.05 -6.23
CA LEU A 19 -4.09 5.67 -5.01
C LEU A 19 -3.44 7.02 -5.29
N GLY A 20 -2.58 7.10 -6.32
CA GLY A 20 -1.89 8.33 -6.65
C GLY A 20 -2.84 9.46 -7.08
N VAL A 21 -3.81 9.16 -7.94
CA VAL A 21 -4.85 10.13 -8.34
C VAL A 21 -5.68 10.58 -7.14
N CYS A 22 -6.14 9.63 -6.31
CA CYS A 22 -6.90 9.98 -5.11
C CYS A 22 -6.07 10.77 -4.10
N SER A 23 -4.77 10.53 -3.97
CA SER A 23 -3.89 11.35 -3.14
C SER A 23 -3.85 12.81 -3.60
N CYS A 24 -3.73 13.04 -4.91
CA CYS A 24 -3.82 14.39 -5.47
C CYS A 24 -5.16 15.05 -5.18
N LEU A 25 -6.26 14.33 -5.36
CA LEU A 25 -7.61 14.85 -5.09
C LEU A 25 -7.83 15.16 -3.60
N ILE A 26 -7.38 14.29 -2.69
CA ILE A 26 -7.41 14.54 -1.24
C ILE A 26 -6.68 15.83 -0.92
N ASN A 27 -5.46 16.00 -1.43
CA ASN A 27 -4.67 17.20 -1.18
C ASN A 27 -5.31 18.47 -1.74
N LEU A 28 -5.99 18.39 -2.90
CA LEU A 28 -6.74 19.52 -3.46
C LEU A 28 -7.96 19.91 -2.64
N VAL A 29 -8.64 18.94 -2.05
CA VAL A 29 -9.88 19.15 -1.30
C VAL A 29 -9.61 19.52 0.17
N ILE A 30 -8.55 18.92 0.75
CA ILE A 30 -8.09 19.21 2.12
C ILE A 30 -6.76 19.95 2.03
N TYR A 31 -6.77 21.22 1.66
CA TYR A 31 -5.57 22.05 1.71
C TYR A 31 -5.59 22.90 2.97
N ASP A 32 -4.85 22.49 3.99
CA ASP A 32 -4.74 23.23 5.24
C ASP A 32 -3.29 23.36 5.71
N LYS A 33 -3.05 24.31 6.63
CA LYS A 33 -1.72 24.57 7.19
C LYS A 33 -1.21 23.44 8.12
N ASN A 34 -2.09 22.55 8.56
CA ASN A 34 -1.80 21.46 9.48
C ASN A 34 -1.47 20.15 8.75
N PHE A 35 -1.43 20.16 7.40
CA PHE A 35 -1.17 18.99 6.58
C PHE A 35 -2.10 17.80 6.85
N THR A 36 -3.35 18.06 7.23
CA THR A 36 -4.31 17.01 7.59
C THR A 36 -4.58 16.04 6.44
N TYR A 37 -4.45 16.51 5.18
CA TYR A 37 -4.52 15.65 4.00
C TYR A 37 -3.55 14.47 4.07
N ALA A 38 -2.37 14.65 4.65
CA ALA A 38 -1.36 13.58 4.74
C ALA A 38 -1.85 12.41 5.59
N ALA A 39 -2.55 12.69 6.68
CA ALA A 39 -3.12 11.64 7.52
C ALA A 39 -4.28 10.89 6.85
N VAL A 40 -5.06 11.56 5.97
CA VAL A 40 -6.10 10.91 5.17
C VAL A 40 -5.48 10.01 4.10
N ILE A 41 -4.41 10.47 3.45
CA ILE A 41 -3.65 9.68 2.48
C ILE A 41 -3.01 8.47 3.17
N ASP A 42 -2.38 8.64 4.33
CA ASP A 42 -1.76 7.53 5.07
C ASP A 42 -2.79 6.45 5.41
N ARG A 43 -3.96 6.82 5.92
CA ARG A 43 -5.06 5.88 6.18
C ARG A 43 -5.51 5.15 4.91
N MET A 44 -5.61 5.84 3.77
CA MET A 44 -5.98 5.23 2.49
C MET A 44 -4.93 4.22 2.03
N MET A 45 -3.65 4.57 2.09
CA MET A 45 -2.52 3.71 1.69
C MET A 45 -2.45 2.44 2.56
N TRP A 46 -2.58 2.62 3.88
CA TRP A 46 -2.58 1.50 4.81
C TRP A 46 -3.79 0.60 4.61
N TRP A 47 -5.01 1.17 4.49
CA TRP A 47 -6.22 0.41 4.19
C TRP A 47 -6.05 -0.42 2.92
N TYR A 48 -5.56 0.18 1.83
CA TYR A 48 -5.33 -0.53 0.57
C TYR A 48 -4.35 -1.70 0.74
N ALA A 49 -3.26 -1.50 1.45
CA ALA A 49 -2.26 -2.54 1.68
C ALA A 49 -2.84 -3.75 2.45
N GLN A 50 -3.83 -3.52 3.32
CA GLN A 50 -4.42 -4.55 4.19
C GLN A 50 -5.65 -5.25 3.58
N MET A 51 -6.28 -4.65 2.58
CA MET A 51 -7.50 -5.21 1.99
C MET A 51 -7.23 -6.39 1.05
N HIS A 52 -8.17 -7.33 1.05
CA HIS A 52 -8.21 -8.41 0.07
C HIS A 52 -9.01 -7.97 -1.14
N PHE A 53 -8.34 -7.70 -2.25
CA PHE A 53 -8.96 -7.21 -3.48
C PHE A 53 -9.07 -8.26 -4.58
N PRO A 54 -10.09 -8.11 -5.49
CA PRO A 54 -11.22 -7.19 -5.39
C PRO A 54 -12.26 -7.68 -4.38
N THR A 55 -13.12 -6.77 -3.88
CA THR A 55 -14.30 -7.17 -3.12
C THR A 55 -15.48 -7.45 -4.04
N GLU A 56 -16.62 -7.89 -3.51
CA GLU A 56 -17.84 -8.12 -4.28
C GLU A 56 -18.62 -6.84 -4.61
N ARG A 57 -18.17 -5.66 -4.16
CA ARG A 57 -18.90 -4.39 -4.28
C ARG A 57 -19.40 -4.09 -5.70
N PHE A 58 -18.63 -4.46 -6.71
CA PHE A 58 -18.94 -4.20 -8.11
C PHE A 58 -19.27 -5.45 -8.91
N ASP A 59 -19.54 -6.59 -8.26
CA ASP A 59 -19.81 -7.85 -8.94
C ASP A 59 -21.10 -7.82 -9.78
N ASN A 60 -22.10 -7.04 -9.36
CA ASN A 60 -23.37 -6.89 -10.05
C ASN A 60 -23.27 -6.19 -11.43
N ILE A 61 -22.18 -5.47 -11.68
CA ILE A 61 -21.92 -4.79 -12.96
C ILE A 61 -20.66 -5.31 -13.67
N SER A 62 -20.07 -6.38 -13.14
CA SER A 62 -18.81 -6.96 -13.58
C SER A 62 -19.03 -8.06 -14.60
N ASN A 63 -18.15 -8.15 -15.61
CA ASN A 63 -18.09 -9.32 -16.50
C ASN A 63 -17.42 -10.53 -15.84
N PHE A 64 -16.70 -10.33 -14.76
CA PHE A 64 -16.02 -11.36 -13.96
C PHE A 64 -16.41 -11.24 -12.48
N PRO A 65 -17.66 -11.59 -12.10
CA PRO A 65 -18.06 -11.63 -10.70
C PRO A 65 -17.33 -12.74 -9.96
N GLY A 66 -17.24 -12.62 -8.63
CA GLY A 66 -16.66 -13.67 -7.77
C GLY A 66 -15.16 -13.90 -7.96
N GLN A 67 -14.41 -12.89 -8.44
CA GLN A 67 -12.96 -13.01 -8.60
C GLN A 67 -12.28 -13.36 -7.28
N ILE A 68 -11.23 -14.20 -7.37
CA ILE A 68 -10.39 -14.52 -6.22
C ILE A 68 -9.80 -13.25 -5.62
N LYS A 69 -9.59 -13.25 -4.30
CA LYS A 69 -9.10 -12.10 -3.57
C LYS A 69 -7.65 -12.29 -3.17
N ALA A 70 -6.85 -11.24 -3.27
CA ALA A 70 -5.47 -11.24 -2.81
C ALA A 70 -5.12 -9.93 -2.10
N LYS A 71 -4.31 -10.03 -1.05
CA LYS A 71 -3.81 -8.91 -0.27
C LYS A 71 -2.45 -8.45 -0.81
N ALA A 72 -2.33 -7.16 -1.13
CA ALA A 72 -1.09 -6.61 -1.69
C ALA A 72 0.01 -6.45 -0.64
N MET A 73 -0.33 -6.03 0.57
CA MET A 73 0.56 -5.63 1.67
C MET A 73 1.43 -4.39 1.38
N THR A 74 1.17 -3.72 0.28
CA THR A 74 1.90 -2.52 -0.18
C THR A 74 1.02 -1.72 -1.14
N PRO A 75 1.22 -0.39 -1.27
CA PRO A 75 0.53 0.42 -2.25
C PRO A 75 1.05 0.25 -3.69
N LEU A 76 2.09 -0.57 -3.91
CA LEU A 76 2.71 -0.76 -5.23
C LEU A 76 1.82 -1.55 -6.19
N CYS A 77 1.66 -1.00 -7.39
CA CYS A 77 0.91 -1.63 -8.48
C CYS A 77 1.51 -2.99 -8.87
N HIS A 78 2.84 -3.06 -9.02
CA HIS A 78 3.54 -4.31 -9.36
C HIS A 78 3.19 -5.44 -8.41
N THR A 79 3.36 -5.23 -7.11
CA THR A 79 3.09 -6.26 -6.10
C THR A 79 1.61 -6.64 -6.06
N SER A 80 0.72 -5.64 -6.11
CA SER A 80 -0.73 -5.86 -6.08
C SER A 80 -1.22 -6.71 -7.27
N VAL A 81 -0.71 -6.42 -8.47
CA VAL A 81 -1.07 -7.16 -9.68
C VAL A 81 -0.42 -8.53 -9.71
N SER A 82 0.88 -8.62 -9.43
CA SER A 82 1.63 -9.89 -9.52
C SER A 82 1.11 -10.93 -8.53
N LYS A 83 0.89 -10.54 -7.27
CA LYS A 83 0.29 -11.44 -6.28
C LYS A 83 -1.09 -11.93 -6.72
N TRP A 84 -1.92 -11.01 -7.20
CA TRP A 84 -3.27 -11.39 -7.62
C TRP A 84 -3.25 -12.31 -8.83
N THR A 85 -2.48 -12.00 -9.89
CA THR A 85 -2.42 -12.85 -11.10
C THR A 85 -1.85 -14.23 -10.82
N LEU A 86 -0.85 -14.33 -9.93
CA LEU A 86 -0.33 -15.62 -9.45
C LEU A 86 -1.40 -16.42 -8.72
N THR A 87 -2.13 -15.78 -7.80
CA THR A 87 -3.19 -16.45 -7.03
C THR A 87 -4.36 -16.86 -7.93
N ALA A 88 -4.72 -16.03 -8.91
CA ALA A 88 -5.81 -16.29 -9.84
C ALA A 88 -5.42 -17.26 -10.99
N GLY A 89 -4.14 -17.53 -11.19
CA GLY A 89 -3.66 -18.37 -12.28
C GLY A 89 -3.87 -17.76 -13.68
N VAL A 90 -3.91 -16.42 -13.78
CA VAL A 90 -4.18 -15.72 -15.04
C VAL A 90 -3.01 -14.87 -15.51
N LYS A 91 -2.99 -14.55 -16.81
CA LYS A 91 -1.96 -13.67 -17.37
C LYS A 91 -2.20 -12.20 -16.98
N VAL A 92 -1.13 -11.44 -16.85
CA VAL A 92 -1.17 -9.98 -16.60
C VAL A 92 -1.88 -9.20 -17.72
N THR A 93 -2.00 -9.79 -18.92
CA THR A 93 -2.70 -9.23 -20.08
C THR A 93 -4.15 -9.70 -20.21
N SER A 94 -4.65 -10.48 -19.26
CA SER A 94 -6.01 -11.04 -19.33
C SER A 94 -7.08 -9.99 -19.04
N LYS A 95 -8.28 -10.22 -19.59
CA LYS A 95 -9.45 -9.36 -19.33
C LYS A 95 -9.84 -9.36 -17.85
N GLU A 96 -9.69 -10.52 -17.20
CA GLU A 96 -9.95 -10.69 -15.76
C GLU A 96 -9.07 -9.76 -14.92
N LYS A 97 -7.78 -9.61 -15.27
CA LYS A 97 -6.88 -8.69 -14.58
C LYS A 97 -7.28 -7.24 -14.79
N TYR A 98 -7.68 -6.85 -15.98
CA TYR A 98 -8.15 -5.49 -16.26
C TYR A 98 -9.41 -5.17 -15.45
N GLU A 99 -10.37 -6.10 -15.44
CA GLU A 99 -11.60 -5.97 -14.65
C GLU A 99 -11.28 -5.87 -13.14
N ARG A 100 -10.38 -6.72 -12.64
CA ARG A 100 -9.91 -6.64 -11.25
C ARG A 100 -9.35 -5.25 -10.93
N CYS A 101 -8.55 -4.68 -11.81
CA CYS A 101 -7.99 -3.35 -11.60
C CYS A 101 -9.06 -2.25 -11.65
N ALA A 102 -10.07 -2.39 -12.50
CA ALA A 102 -11.22 -1.49 -12.53
C ALA A 102 -12.03 -1.53 -11.22
N LYS A 103 -12.32 -2.74 -10.71
CA LYS A 103 -12.96 -2.90 -9.40
C LYS A 103 -12.15 -2.25 -8.28
N VAL A 104 -10.83 -2.49 -8.24
CA VAL A 104 -9.95 -1.87 -7.23
C VAL A 104 -9.96 -0.35 -7.33
N ALA A 105 -9.95 0.21 -8.53
CA ALA A 105 -10.04 1.66 -8.71
C ALA A 105 -11.37 2.20 -8.15
N GLY A 106 -12.48 1.55 -8.44
CA GLY A 106 -13.80 1.88 -7.87
C GLY A 106 -13.82 1.80 -6.35
N GLU A 107 -13.23 0.76 -5.76
CA GLU A 107 -13.11 0.60 -4.30
C GLU A 107 -12.31 1.74 -3.65
N VAL A 108 -11.19 2.11 -4.26
CA VAL A 108 -10.36 3.22 -3.76
C VAL A 108 -11.15 4.53 -3.79
N VAL A 109 -11.80 4.85 -4.91
CA VAL A 109 -12.62 6.06 -5.02
C VAL A 109 -13.75 6.07 -4.01
N PHE A 110 -14.49 4.97 -3.88
CA PHE A 110 -15.57 4.85 -2.91
C PHE A 110 -15.09 5.11 -1.48
N THR A 111 -13.97 4.49 -1.10
CA THR A 111 -13.39 4.63 0.24
C THR A 111 -12.91 6.05 0.50
N VAL A 112 -12.29 6.69 -0.49
CA VAL A 112 -11.83 8.08 -0.36
C VAL A 112 -12.99 9.04 -0.20
N VAL A 113 -14.07 8.88 -0.98
CA VAL A 113 -15.27 9.69 -0.82
C VAL A 113 -15.86 9.51 0.58
N HIS A 114 -15.89 8.28 1.09
CA HIS A 114 -16.34 8.02 2.47
C HIS A 114 -15.45 8.74 3.49
N TYR A 115 -14.13 8.67 3.36
CA TYR A 115 -13.19 9.36 4.26
C TYR A 115 -13.33 10.87 4.21
N LEU A 116 -13.51 11.45 3.03
CA LEU A 116 -13.76 12.89 2.89
C LEU A 116 -15.08 13.31 3.55
N ASN A 117 -16.15 12.51 3.39
CA ASN A 117 -17.41 12.77 4.05
C ASN A 117 -17.29 12.70 5.59
N GLU A 118 -16.55 11.73 6.12
CA GLU A 118 -16.27 11.67 7.56
C GLU A 118 -15.44 12.87 8.03
N TYR A 119 -14.43 13.25 7.25
CA TYR A 119 -13.58 14.39 7.55
C TYR A 119 -14.39 15.70 7.66
N PHE A 120 -15.16 16.03 6.62
CA PHE A 120 -15.98 17.25 6.64
C PHE A 120 -17.12 17.23 7.65
N ALA A 121 -17.55 16.05 8.05
CA ALA A 121 -18.54 15.92 9.14
C ALA A 121 -17.91 15.92 10.55
N GLY A 122 -16.60 16.10 10.67
CA GLY A 122 -15.89 16.12 11.95
C GLY A 122 -15.84 14.77 12.68
N ARG A 123 -16.09 13.67 11.98
CA ARG A 123 -16.09 12.30 12.55
C ARG A 123 -14.89 11.47 12.13
N TRP A 124 -14.02 12.01 11.28
CA TRP A 124 -12.87 11.27 10.78
C TRP A 124 -11.84 11.04 11.89
N THR A 125 -11.34 9.82 11.96
CA THR A 125 -10.27 9.44 12.87
C THR A 125 -9.06 8.91 12.10
N PRO A 126 -7.83 9.38 12.37
CA PRO A 126 -6.65 8.83 11.74
C PRO A 126 -6.45 7.38 12.13
N ALA A 127 -6.06 6.55 11.18
CA ALA A 127 -5.49 5.24 11.45
C ALA A 127 -3.98 5.33 11.24
N LYS A 128 -3.21 4.86 12.21
CA LYS A 128 -1.76 4.80 12.08
C LYS A 128 -1.35 3.53 11.36
N TRP A 129 -0.38 3.64 10.47
CA TRP A 129 0.30 2.49 9.92
C TRP A 129 0.92 1.65 11.06
N THR A 130 0.70 0.34 11.00
CA THR A 130 1.28 -0.60 11.95
C THR A 130 2.05 -1.63 11.14
N PRO A 131 3.38 -1.67 11.24
CA PRO A 131 4.21 -2.66 10.56
C PRO A 131 3.93 -4.07 11.07
N SER A 132 4.23 -5.08 10.25
CA SER A 132 4.31 -6.46 10.71
C SER A 132 5.42 -6.64 11.75
N GLU A 133 5.41 -7.78 12.45
CA GLU A 133 6.47 -8.10 13.40
C GLU A 133 7.85 -8.16 12.72
N GLU A 134 7.92 -8.76 11.53
CA GLU A 134 9.14 -8.82 10.73
C GLU A 134 9.64 -7.43 10.33
N THR A 135 8.74 -6.56 9.87
CA THR A 135 9.09 -5.18 9.51
C THR A 135 9.51 -4.39 10.74
N THR A 136 8.90 -4.62 11.90
CA THR A 136 9.30 -4.00 13.17
C THR A 136 10.74 -4.36 13.52
N GLN A 137 11.15 -5.62 13.36
CA GLN A 137 12.53 -6.05 13.57
C GLN A 137 13.50 -5.36 12.60
N CYS A 138 13.11 -5.16 11.35
CA CYS A 138 13.94 -4.43 10.38
C CYS A 138 14.09 -2.95 10.77
N ILE A 139 13.02 -2.32 11.23
CA ILE A 139 12.99 -0.92 11.66
C ILE A 139 13.89 -0.67 12.89
N GLU A 140 14.10 -1.64 13.74
CA GLU A 140 15.01 -1.51 14.89
C GLU A 140 16.44 -1.11 14.48
N CYS A 141 16.87 -1.49 13.28
CA CYS A 141 18.19 -1.14 12.73
C CYS A 141 18.12 -0.10 11.61
N HIS A 142 17.10 -0.18 10.73
CA HIS A 142 17.01 0.61 9.50
C HIS A 142 16.01 1.77 9.57
N GLY A 143 15.21 1.84 10.61
CA GLY A 143 14.20 2.87 10.79
C GLY A 143 14.78 4.22 11.25
N PRO A 144 13.93 5.25 11.38
CA PRO A 144 14.33 6.52 11.94
C PRO A 144 14.71 6.39 13.43
N GLU A 145 15.55 7.27 13.90
CA GLU A 145 16.15 7.24 15.27
C GLU A 145 15.17 6.97 16.42
N THR A 146 13.92 7.42 16.27
CA THR A 146 12.87 7.20 17.28
C THR A 146 12.47 5.74 17.47
N TYR A 147 12.83 4.87 16.53
CA TYR A 147 12.52 3.44 16.56
C TYR A 147 13.75 2.56 16.75
N GLN A 148 14.95 3.14 16.80
CA GLN A 148 16.19 2.39 16.82
C GLN A 148 16.59 1.95 18.21
N ARG A 149 16.68 0.65 18.39
CA ARG A 149 17.33 0.03 19.54
C ARG A 149 18.86 0.01 19.38
N TYR A 150 19.38 0.10 18.17
CA TYR A 150 20.79 -0.04 17.79
C TYR A 150 21.30 1.16 16.98
N ALA A 151 20.82 2.34 17.28
CA ALA A 151 20.97 3.58 16.50
C ALA A 151 22.40 4.14 16.35
N ASN A 152 23.40 3.53 16.96
CA ASN A 152 24.74 4.12 17.08
C ASN A 152 25.71 3.70 15.95
N GLU A 153 25.25 2.99 14.94
CA GLU A 153 26.12 2.59 13.85
C GLU A 153 25.82 3.43 12.61
N ASP A 154 26.84 4.15 12.16
CA ASP A 154 26.79 4.94 10.94
C ASP A 154 26.28 4.10 9.78
N GLY A 155 25.26 4.58 9.11
CA GLY A 155 24.79 4.02 7.85
C GLY A 155 23.63 3.04 7.91
N LEU A 156 23.02 2.72 9.05
CA LEU A 156 21.86 1.83 9.13
C LEU A 156 20.50 2.53 8.98
N ASN A 157 20.49 3.84 9.04
CA ASN A 157 19.34 4.73 9.05
C ASN A 157 18.82 5.05 7.63
N HIS A 158 18.49 4.07 6.81
CA HIS A 158 18.20 4.30 5.40
C HIS A 158 16.73 4.10 5.02
N GLN A 159 15.93 3.54 5.93
CA GLN A 159 14.55 3.23 5.58
C GLN A 159 13.69 4.49 5.62
N GLN A 160 12.99 4.75 4.53
CA GLN A 160 11.99 5.79 4.42
C GLN A 160 10.66 5.19 3.99
N GLY A 161 9.60 5.50 4.74
CA GLY A 161 8.23 5.16 4.37
C GLY A 161 7.62 4.01 5.16
N HIS A 162 6.33 3.85 4.98
CA HIS A 162 5.48 2.89 5.67
C HIS A 162 5.20 1.70 4.75
N MET A 163 6.17 0.79 4.61
CA MET A 163 6.06 -0.40 3.75
C MET A 163 6.63 -1.63 4.44
N GLU A 164 6.12 -2.80 4.04
CA GLU A 164 6.63 -4.09 4.48
C GLU A 164 7.95 -4.40 3.77
N CYS A 165 9.01 -4.66 4.53
CA CYS A 165 10.37 -4.79 4.01
C CYS A 165 10.59 -6.12 3.25
N LEU A 166 10.15 -7.24 3.81
CA LEU A 166 10.41 -8.58 3.26
C LEU A 166 9.64 -8.90 1.98
N LEU A 167 8.78 -8.00 1.51
CA LEU A 167 8.17 -8.13 0.17
C LEU A 167 9.18 -7.99 -0.96
N CYS A 168 10.27 -7.26 -0.72
CA CYS A 168 11.27 -6.92 -1.73
C CYS A 168 12.70 -7.21 -1.29
N HIS A 169 12.96 -7.25 0.03
CA HIS A 169 14.29 -7.51 0.59
C HIS A 169 14.39 -8.92 1.16
N PRO A 170 15.51 -9.62 0.97
CA PRO A 170 15.75 -10.90 1.62
C PRO A 170 15.95 -10.73 3.12
N ASP A 171 15.46 -11.68 3.90
CA ASP A 171 15.73 -11.75 5.33
C ASP A 171 17.21 -12.13 5.57
N HIS A 172 17.99 -11.13 6.00
CA HIS A 172 19.41 -11.32 6.35
C HIS A 172 19.64 -11.51 7.86
N MET A 173 18.60 -11.37 8.68
CA MET A 173 18.70 -11.52 10.14
C MET A 173 19.15 -12.91 10.53
N LYS A 174 18.68 -13.95 9.85
CA LYS A 174 19.15 -15.33 10.07
C LYS A 174 20.65 -15.48 9.83
N ALA A 175 21.17 -14.83 8.78
CA ALA A 175 22.58 -14.85 8.46
C ALA A 175 23.44 -14.09 9.49
N LEU A 176 22.92 -13.00 10.05
CA LEU A 176 23.60 -12.25 11.11
C LEU A 176 23.62 -12.99 12.44
N LEU A 177 22.52 -13.66 12.79
CA LEU A 177 22.43 -14.45 14.02
C LEU A 177 23.36 -15.68 14.00
N THR A 178 23.57 -16.29 12.83
CA THR A 178 24.48 -17.44 12.69
C THR A 178 25.96 -17.04 12.64
N LYS A 179 26.28 -15.76 12.42
CA LYS A 179 27.67 -15.25 12.37
C LYS A 179 28.15 -14.63 13.69
N ARG A 180 27.32 -14.58 14.74
CA ARG A 180 27.82 -14.13 16.04
C ARG A 180 28.83 -15.14 16.57
N PRO A 181 30.09 -14.75 16.80
CA PRO A 181 31.01 -15.62 17.49
C PRO A 181 30.46 -15.86 18.90
N THR A 182 30.29 -17.11 19.23
CA THR A 182 30.10 -17.50 20.63
C THR A 182 31.31 -17.01 21.42
N LYS A 183 31.10 -16.05 22.32
CA LYS A 183 32.11 -15.67 23.29
C LYS A 183 32.27 -16.76 24.31
#